data_cd8c121f7f08f9fda358eafdeb9116ea
#
_entry.id   cd8c121f7f08f9fda358eafdeb9116ea
#
_cell.length_a   1.000
_cell.length_b   1.000
_cell.length_c   1.000
_cell.angle_alpha   90.00
_cell.angle_beta   90.00
_cell.angle_gamma   90.00
#
_symmetry.space_group_name_H-M   'P 1'
#
loop_
_entity.id
_entity.type
_entity.pdbx_description
1 polymer ?
#
loop_
_entity_poly.entity_id
_entity_poly.type
_entity_poly.pdbx_seq_one_letter_code
_entity_poly.pdbx_strand_id
1 'polypeptide(L)'
;MAIGIMSGLLVNPVFVSRFFKDYGGADGTTNAVDPSITGISVACLQASAAVGSLIAGRLGDIIGRKKCVRIGGFIYFFSAFIQIFAPDFATFIAGRTIQGLGVGFLSMTVPIIQTEIAAPHRRGLMVGIEYTFLIAGYMLSCWVDYGFNFLLPSHMSWQGPFIVQIILSFILLAMSFFLPETPRWLAKNGFMQESLQTVADLH
;
A
#
# COMPACT_ATOMS: atom_id res chain seq x y z
N MET A 1 6.11 -0.30 1.36
CA MET A 1 6.06 -0.14 2.84
C MET A 1 5.16 -1.17 3.51
N ALA A 2 3.88 -1.36 3.14
CA ALA A 2 2.96 -2.32 3.77
C ALA A 2 3.48 -3.77 3.86
N ILE A 3 4.25 -4.22 2.87
CA ILE A 3 4.85 -5.55 2.85
C ILE A 3 6.06 -5.61 3.80
N GLY A 4 6.90 -4.57 3.80
CA GLY A 4 8.11 -4.52 4.62
C GLY A 4 7.83 -4.47 6.13
N ILE A 5 6.80 -3.74 6.55
CA ILE A 5 6.41 -3.67 7.98
C ILE A 5 6.15 -5.06 8.56
N MET A 6 5.57 -5.98 7.79
CA MET A 6 5.27 -7.32 8.31
C MET A 6 6.52 -8.12 8.65
N SER A 7 7.62 -7.92 7.94
CA SER A 7 8.88 -8.62 8.23
C SER A 7 9.45 -8.24 9.61
N GLY A 8 9.33 -6.98 10.00
CA GLY A 8 9.75 -6.50 11.33
C GLY A 8 8.78 -6.92 12.44
N LEU A 9 7.46 -6.89 12.16
CA LEU A 9 6.43 -7.24 13.15
C LEU A 9 6.48 -8.73 13.55
N LEU A 10 6.79 -9.63 12.62
CA LEU A 10 6.90 -11.06 12.91
C LEU A 10 8.06 -11.38 13.86
N VAL A 11 9.05 -10.51 13.95
CA VAL A 11 10.19 -10.65 14.88
C VAL A 11 9.91 -9.94 16.22
N ASN A 12 8.90 -9.07 16.28
CA ASN A 12 8.59 -8.28 17.47
C ASN A 12 7.85 -9.12 18.53
N PRO A 13 8.44 -9.37 19.71
CA PRO A 13 7.87 -10.26 20.72
C PRO A 13 6.53 -9.73 21.29
N VAL A 14 6.35 -8.42 21.35
CA VAL A 14 5.11 -7.81 21.85
C VAL A 14 3.95 -8.04 20.86
N PHE A 15 4.23 -7.94 19.57
CA PHE A 15 3.25 -8.23 18.52
C PHE A 15 2.88 -9.72 18.52
N VAL A 16 3.87 -10.60 18.56
CA VAL A 16 3.69 -12.06 18.54
C VAL A 16 2.91 -12.53 19.76
N SER A 17 3.26 -12.09 20.97
CA SER A 17 2.55 -12.47 22.18
C SER A 17 1.12 -11.95 22.26
N ARG A 18 0.79 -10.86 21.56
CA ARG A 18 -0.56 -10.29 21.51
C ARG A 18 -1.47 -11.00 20.49
N PHE A 19 -1.00 -11.14 19.26
CA PHE A 19 -1.82 -11.62 18.14
C PHE A 19 -1.72 -13.11 17.91
N PHE A 20 -0.61 -13.74 18.27
CA PHE A 20 -0.38 -15.19 18.09
C PHE A 20 -0.44 -15.99 19.39
N LYS A 21 -0.98 -15.41 20.45
CA LYS A 21 -1.09 -16.05 21.76
C LYS A 21 -1.78 -17.43 21.70
N ASP A 22 -2.87 -17.53 20.95
CA ASP A 22 -3.67 -18.74 20.80
C ASP A 22 -3.11 -19.71 19.76
N TYR A 23 -2.03 -19.32 19.07
CA TYR A 23 -1.39 -20.09 18.00
C TYR A 23 0.07 -20.45 18.29
N GLY A 24 0.44 -20.52 19.57
CA GLY A 24 1.77 -20.90 20.02
C GLY A 24 2.75 -19.73 20.28
N GLY A 25 2.33 -18.48 20.06
CA GLY A 25 3.18 -17.29 20.25
C GLY A 25 3.16 -16.69 21.67
N ALA A 26 2.71 -17.42 22.68
CA ALA A 26 2.62 -16.93 24.06
C ALA A 26 3.98 -16.47 24.63
N ASP A 27 5.06 -17.12 24.20
CA ASP A 27 6.43 -16.81 24.63
C ASP A 27 7.07 -15.63 23.86
N GLY A 28 6.32 -14.99 22.96
CA GLY A 28 6.80 -13.86 22.15
C GLY A 28 7.80 -14.27 21.05
N THR A 29 7.94 -15.55 20.74
CA THR A 29 8.82 -16.05 19.68
C THR A 29 8.03 -16.64 18.53
N THR A 30 8.35 -16.27 17.30
CA THR A 30 7.72 -16.82 16.09
C THR A 30 8.05 -18.28 15.83
N ASN A 31 9.11 -18.83 16.43
CA ASN A 31 9.51 -20.23 16.26
C ASN A 31 8.49 -21.23 16.79
N ALA A 32 7.66 -20.81 17.76
CA ALA A 32 6.60 -21.64 18.35
C ALA A 32 5.24 -21.45 17.64
N VAL A 33 5.11 -20.43 16.79
CA VAL A 33 3.88 -20.14 16.04
C VAL A 33 3.76 -21.08 14.84
N ASP A 34 2.53 -21.56 14.57
CA ASP A 34 2.25 -22.37 13.38
C ASP A 34 2.67 -21.61 12.10
N PRO A 35 3.57 -22.17 11.27
CA PRO A 35 4.02 -21.55 10.02
C PRO A 35 2.88 -21.20 9.06
N SER A 36 1.77 -21.94 9.12
CA SER A 36 0.58 -21.67 8.30
C SER A 36 -0.05 -20.32 8.66
N ILE A 37 -0.15 -20.00 9.94
CA ILE A 37 -0.74 -18.72 10.44
C ILE A 37 0.16 -17.55 10.05
N THR A 38 1.46 -17.72 10.20
CA THR A 38 2.44 -16.71 9.77
C THR A 38 2.35 -16.49 8.26
N GLY A 39 2.27 -17.56 7.48
CA GLY A 39 2.09 -17.49 6.02
C GLY A 39 0.79 -16.80 5.60
N ILE A 40 -0.34 -17.13 6.23
CA ILE A 40 -1.63 -16.49 5.96
C ILE A 40 -1.56 -14.98 6.24
N SER A 41 -0.94 -14.57 7.34
CA SER A 41 -0.83 -13.15 7.70
C SER A 41 -0.04 -12.31 6.67
N VAL A 42 0.84 -12.92 5.91
CA VAL A 42 1.57 -12.27 4.81
C VAL A 42 0.81 -12.40 3.49
N ALA A 43 0.29 -13.59 3.19
CA ALA A 43 -0.33 -13.91 1.90
C ALA A 43 -1.67 -13.19 1.67
N CYS A 44 -2.47 -12.94 2.73
CA CYS A 44 -3.78 -12.30 2.61
C CYS A 44 -3.70 -10.92 1.95
N LEU A 45 -2.67 -10.14 2.24
CA LEU A 45 -2.46 -8.83 1.63
C LEU A 45 -2.16 -8.95 0.13
N GLN A 46 -1.31 -9.89 -0.27
CA GLN A 46 -0.92 -10.07 -1.67
C GLN A 46 -2.05 -10.67 -2.51
N ALA A 47 -2.79 -11.64 -1.94
CA ALA A 47 -3.95 -12.23 -2.60
C ALA A 47 -5.04 -11.19 -2.86
N SER A 48 -5.35 -10.36 -1.85
CA SER A 48 -6.32 -9.27 -2.02
C SER A 48 -5.81 -8.17 -2.96
N ALA A 49 -4.50 -7.89 -3.00
CA ALA A 49 -3.92 -6.95 -3.94
C ALA A 49 -4.06 -7.43 -5.40
N ALA A 50 -3.93 -8.74 -5.65
CA ALA A 50 -4.19 -9.31 -6.98
C ALA A 50 -5.64 -9.09 -7.41
N VAL A 51 -6.61 -9.34 -6.52
CA VAL A 51 -8.03 -9.06 -6.80
C VAL A 51 -8.26 -7.56 -7.02
N GLY A 52 -7.67 -6.70 -6.16
CA GLY A 52 -7.76 -5.25 -6.27
C GLY A 52 -7.22 -4.72 -7.60
N SER A 53 -6.12 -5.26 -8.10
CA SER A 53 -5.53 -4.85 -9.39
C SER A 53 -6.43 -5.19 -10.59
N LEU A 54 -7.10 -6.34 -10.58
CA LEU A 54 -8.06 -6.73 -11.61
C LEU A 54 -9.27 -5.78 -11.64
N ILE A 55 -9.79 -5.43 -10.48
CA ILE A 55 -10.90 -4.47 -10.35
C ILE A 55 -10.45 -3.08 -10.80
N ALA A 56 -9.27 -2.63 -10.36
CA ALA A 56 -8.71 -1.33 -10.69
C ALA A 56 -8.49 -1.15 -12.20
N GLY A 57 -8.07 -2.19 -12.91
CA GLY A 57 -7.90 -2.16 -14.35
C GLY A 57 -9.19 -1.79 -15.08
N ARG A 58 -10.30 -2.43 -14.75
CA ARG A 58 -11.62 -2.12 -15.30
C ARG A 58 -12.17 -0.77 -14.87
N LEU A 59 -12.11 -0.48 -13.56
CA LEU A 59 -12.58 0.78 -13.00
C LEU A 59 -11.81 1.98 -13.56
N GLY A 60 -10.50 1.87 -13.71
CA GLY A 60 -9.66 2.92 -14.27
C GLY A 60 -10.07 3.37 -15.66
N ASP A 61 -10.56 2.45 -16.49
CA ASP A 61 -11.06 2.77 -17.83
C ASP A 61 -12.42 3.48 -17.82
N ILE A 62 -13.27 3.19 -16.82
CA ILE A 62 -14.63 3.72 -16.72
C ILE A 62 -14.65 5.07 -15.99
N ILE A 63 -14.06 5.11 -14.79
CA ILE A 63 -14.18 6.24 -13.84
C ILE A 63 -13.05 7.27 -14.04
N GLY A 64 -11.93 6.86 -14.58
CA GLY A 64 -10.71 7.67 -14.73
C GLY A 64 -9.60 7.25 -13.77
N ARG A 65 -8.35 7.52 -14.18
CA ARG A 65 -7.14 7.09 -13.46
C ARG A 65 -6.99 7.83 -12.13
N LYS A 66 -7.22 9.15 -12.13
CA LYS A 66 -7.16 9.99 -10.94
C LYS A 66 -8.11 9.52 -9.83
N LYS A 67 -9.35 9.18 -10.20
CA LYS A 67 -10.34 8.70 -9.23
C LYS A 67 -9.97 7.33 -8.67
N CYS A 68 -9.39 6.44 -9.50
CA CYS A 68 -8.89 5.15 -9.04
C CYS A 68 -7.76 5.29 -8.01
N VAL A 69 -6.80 6.21 -8.22
CA VAL A 69 -5.74 6.49 -7.25
C VAL A 69 -6.33 6.98 -5.93
N ARG A 70 -7.32 7.88 -5.98
CA ARG A 70 -7.98 8.36 -4.77
C ARG A 70 -8.70 7.24 -4.02
N ILE A 71 -9.48 6.41 -4.71
CA ILE A 71 -10.18 5.27 -4.10
C ILE A 71 -9.17 4.32 -3.44
N GLY A 72 -8.11 3.95 -4.16
CA GLY A 72 -7.04 3.11 -3.61
C GLY A 72 -6.36 3.74 -2.40
N GLY A 73 -6.06 5.04 -2.46
CA GLY A 73 -5.49 5.82 -1.37
C GLY A 73 -6.40 5.87 -0.12
N PHE A 74 -7.70 6.06 -0.30
CA PHE A 74 -8.68 6.02 0.79
C PHE A 74 -8.75 4.64 1.43
N ILE A 75 -8.87 3.57 0.65
CA ILE A 75 -8.90 2.19 1.15
C ILE A 75 -7.62 1.90 1.95
N TYR A 76 -6.47 2.27 1.40
CA TYR A 76 -5.17 2.07 2.04
C TYR A 76 -5.04 2.83 3.36
N PHE A 77 -5.49 4.09 3.40
CA PHE A 77 -5.46 4.94 4.59
C PHE A 77 -6.34 4.38 5.71
N PHE A 78 -7.62 4.09 5.42
CA PHE A 78 -8.54 3.56 6.42
C PHE A 78 -8.15 2.17 6.93
N SER A 79 -7.57 1.33 6.08
CA SER A 79 -7.12 0.01 6.51
C SER A 79 -6.00 0.07 7.55
N ALA A 80 -5.14 1.08 7.48
CA ALA A 80 -4.07 1.27 8.47
C ALA A 80 -4.64 1.62 9.85
N PHE A 81 -5.74 2.39 9.93
CA PHE A 81 -6.44 2.63 11.20
C PHE A 81 -7.03 1.35 11.77
N ILE A 82 -7.69 0.52 10.94
CA ILE A 82 -8.24 -0.75 11.40
C ILE A 82 -7.15 -1.62 12.03
N GLN A 83 -5.95 -1.66 11.45
CA GLN A 83 -4.84 -2.46 11.93
C GLN A 83 -4.27 -1.97 13.26
N ILE A 84 -4.17 -0.65 13.48
CA ILE A 84 -3.69 -0.10 14.77
C ILE A 84 -4.65 -0.41 15.91
N PHE A 85 -5.94 -0.29 15.66
CA PHE A 85 -6.98 -0.51 16.66
C PHE A 85 -7.49 -1.95 16.72
N ALA A 86 -6.84 -2.89 15.99
CA ALA A 86 -7.25 -4.28 15.98
C ALA A 86 -7.14 -4.90 17.39
N PRO A 87 -8.24 -5.38 18.00
CA PRO A 87 -8.22 -6.09 19.28
C PRO A 87 -7.69 -7.52 19.08
N ASP A 88 -8.09 -8.18 17.98
CA ASP A 88 -7.90 -9.59 17.71
C ASP A 88 -7.16 -9.82 16.39
N PHE A 89 -6.57 -11.01 16.27
CA PHE A 89 -5.90 -11.44 15.05
C PHE A 89 -6.82 -11.44 13.81
N ALA A 90 -8.09 -11.85 13.98
CA ALA A 90 -9.06 -11.85 12.87
C ALA A 90 -9.31 -10.44 12.33
N THR A 91 -9.46 -9.45 13.22
CA THR A 91 -9.62 -8.04 12.82
C THR A 91 -8.36 -7.49 12.13
N PHE A 92 -7.19 -7.90 12.60
CA PHE A 92 -5.91 -7.53 11.97
C PHE A 92 -5.81 -8.08 10.54
N ILE A 93 -6.16 -9.36 10.32
CA ILE A 93 -6.19 -9.98 8.99
C ILE A 93 -7.22 -9.32 8.09
N ALA A 94 -8.40 -8.98 8.60
CA ALA A 94 -9.40 -8.22 7.84
C ALA A 94 -8.85 -6.85 7.39
N GLY A 95 -8.17 -6.12 8.29
CA GLY A 95 -7.47 -4.88 7.96
C GLY A 95 -6.41 -5.08 6.86
N ARG A 96 -5.64 -6.17 6.93
CA ARG A 96 -4.65 -6.55 5.91
C ARG A 96 -5.28 -6.83 4.55
N THR A 97 -6.39 -7.54 4.53
CA THR A 97 -7.13 -7.86 3.29
C THR A 97 -7.66 -6.58 2.64
N ILE A 98 -8.26 -5.68 3.42
CA ILE A 98 -8.71 -4.38 2.93
C ILE A 98 -7.52 -3.54 2.42
N GLN A 99 -6.40 -3.55 3.15
CA GLN A 99 -5.18 -2.85 2.73
C GLN A 99 -4.65 -3.37 1.40
N GLY A 100 -4.65 -4.68 1.20
CA GLY A 100 -4.24 -5.31 -0.05
C GLY A 100 -5.06 -4.84 -1.24
N LEU A 101 -6.39 -4.71 -1.10
CA LEU A 101 -7.23 -4.10 -2.15
C LEU A 101 -6.71 -2.71 -2.52
N GLY A 102 -6.46 -1.84 -1.52
CA GLY A 102 -5.91 -0.49 -1.77
C GLY A 102 -4.56 -0.50 -2.49
N VAL A 103 -3.65 -1.39 -2.06
CA VAL A 103 -2.35 -1.61 -2.74
C VAL A 103 -2.56 -2.05 -4.19
N GLY A 104 -3.49 -2.97 -4.45
CA GLY A 104 -3.83 -3.44 -5.79
C GLY A 104 -4.30 -2.32 -6.72
N PHE A 105 -5.17 -1.44 -6.21
CA PHE A 105 -5.61 -0.24 -6.95
C PHE A 105 -4.45 0.67 -7.32
N LEU A 106 -3.55 0.95 -6.38
CA LEU A 106 -2.41 1.83 -6.60
C LEU A 106 -1.37 1.20 -7.53
N SER A 107 -1.01 -0.07 -7.31
CA SER A 107 0.01 -0.77 -8.09
C SER A 107 -0.35 -0.97 -9.55
N MET A 108 -1.65 -1.04 -9.88
CA MET A 108 -2.10 -1.11 -11.27
C MET A 108 -2.21 0.29 -11.91
N THR A 109 -2.74 1.27 -11.16
CA THR A 109 -3.10 2.57 -11.74
C THR A 109 -1.88 3.48 -11.91
N VAL A 110 -0.91 3.46 -10.98
CA VAL A 110 0.25 4.37 -11.01
C VAL A 110 1.14 4.13 -12.24
N PRO A 111 1.56 2.89 -12.58
CA PRO A 111 2.37 2.65 -13.78
C PRO A 111 1.64 3.05 -15.08
N ILE A 112 0.32 2.87 -15.12
CA ILE A 112 -0.48 3.28 -16.28
C ILE A 112 -0.44 4.79 -16.45
N ILE A 113 -0.67 5.57 -15.38
CA ILE A 113 -0.57 7.03 -15.42
C ILE A 113 0.81 7.47 -15.91
N GLN A 114 1.87 6.89 -15.36
CA GLN A 114 3.25 7.24 -15.73
C GLN A 114 3.53 6.96 -17.21
N THR A 115 3.08 5.82 -17.73
CA THR A 115 3.28 5.46 -19.14
C THR A 115 2.40 6.28 -20.09
N GLU A 116 1.24 6.76 -19.64
CA GLU A 116 0.35 7.63 -20.44
C GLU A 116 0.86 9.08 -20.53
N ILE A 117 1.52 9.57 -19.46
CA ILE A 117 2.09 10.92 -19.39
C ILE A 117 3.49 10.98 -20.01
N ALA A 118 4.28 9.90 -19.90
CA ALA A 118 5.65 9.89 -20.34
C ALA A 118 5.78 9.90 -21.88
N ALA A 119 6.74 10.69 -22.38
CA ALA A 119 7.12 10.67 -23.79
C ALA A 119 7.55 9.26 -24.22
N PRO A 120 7.29 8.82 -25.48
CA PRO A 120 7.50 7.45 -25.92
C PRO A 120 8.90 6.88 -25.63
N HIS A 121 9.93 7.71 -25.78
CA HIS A 121 11.32 7.31 -25.55
C HIS A 121 11.72 7.25 -24.05
N ARG A 122 10.90 7.78 -23.13
CA ARG A 122 11.17 7.83 -21.68
C ARG A 122 10.28 6.89 -20.86
N ARG A 123 9.34 6.17 -21.47
CA ARG A 123 8.40 5.30 -20.76
C ARG A 123 9.10 4.26 -19.90
N GLY A 124 10.10 3.57 -20.43
CA GLY A 124 10.87 2.57 -19.69
C GLY A 124 11.64 3.17 -18.50
N LEU A 125 12.18 4.37 -18.67
CA LEU A 125 12.87 5.08 -17.59
C LEU A 125 11.92 5.43 -16.45
N MET A 126 10.71 5.90 -16.73
CA MET A 126 9.72 6.25 -15.70
C MET A 126 9.29 5.04 -14.89
N VAL A 127 9.03 3.92 -15.55
CA VAL A 127 8.72 2.65 -14.87
C VAL A 127 9.92 2.17 -14.04
N GLY A 128 11.14 2.30 -14.55
CA GLY A 128 12.36 1.96 -13.80
C GLY A 128 12.53 2.80 -12.53
N ILE A 129 12.27 4.10 -12.61
CA ILE A 129 12.27 5.00 -11.45
C ILE A 129 11.22 4.57 -10.42
N GLU A 130 10.00 4.23 -10.84
CA GLU A 130 8.94 3.76 -9.95
C GLU A 130 9.38 2.51 -9.17
N TYR A 131 9.92 1.51 -9.83
CA TYR A 131 10.43 0.31 -9.15
C TYR A 131 11.58 0.62 -8.19
N THR A 132 12.44 1.56 -8.53
CA THR A 132 13.51 2.01 -7.62
C THR A 132 12.92 2.63 -6.34
N PHE A 133 11.91 3.50 -6.47
CA PHE A 133 11.23 4.07 -5.30
C PHE A 133 10.43 3.02 -4.51
N LEU A 134 9.89 1.99 -5.16
CA LEU A 134 9.21 0.88 -4.50
C LEU A 134 10.20 0.11 -3.61
N ILE A 135 11.38 -0.22 -4.13
CA ILE A 135 12.44 -0.91 -3.38
C ILE A 135 12.97 -0.01 -2.24
N ALA A 136 13.19 1.27 -2.51
CA ALA A 136 13.60 2.23 -1.50
C ALA A 136 12.56 2.35 -0.37
N GLY A 137 11.27 2.35 -0.71
CA GLY A 137 10.17 2.35 0.27
C GLY A 137 10.12 1.06 1.10
N TYR A 138 10.47 -0.10 0.50
CA TYR A 138 10.62 -1.35 1.24
C TYR A 138 11.78 -1.28 2.23
N MET A 139 12.95 -0.82 1.78
CA MET A 139 14.12 -0.62 2.63
C MET A 139 13.82 0.34 3.79
N LEU A 140 13.16 1.46 3.50
CA LEU A 140 12.76 2.44 4.52
C LEU A 140 11.85 1.81 5.58
N SER A 141 10.92 0.92 5.19
CA SER A 141 10.05 0.26 6.16
C SER A 141 10.82 -0.66 7.10
N CYS A 142 11.84 -1.37 6.62
CA CYS A 142 12.69 -2.20 7.47
C CYS A 142 13.49 -1.36 8.48
N TRP A 143 13.98 -0.18 8.06
CA TRP A 143 14.66 0.76 8.97
C TRP A 143 13.72 1.35 10.02
N VAL A 144 12.50 1.66 9.64
CA VAL A 144 11.46 2.14 10.57
C VAL A 144 11.15 1.04 11.60
N ASP A 145 10.91 -0.20 11.16
CA ASP A 145 10.67 -1.33 12.06
C ASP A 145 11.83 -1.55 13.03
N TYR A 146 13.06 -1.49 12.51
CA TYR A 146 14.27 -1.59 13.33
C TYR A 146 14.35 -0.46 14.36
N GLY A 147 14.08 0.77 13.97
CA GLY A 147 14.09 1.92 14.87
C GLY A 147 13.06 1.79 16.02
N PHE A 148 11.85 1.33 15.70
CA PHE A 148 10.82 1.12 16.72
C PHE A 148 11.06 -0.12 17.60
N ASN A 149 11.89 -1.07 17.15
CA ASN A 149 12.27 -2.22 17.97
C ASN A 149 13.07 -1.82 19.22
N PHE A 150 13.76 -0.67 19.22
CA PHE A 150 14.44 -0.14 20.42
C PHE A 150 13.46 0.32 21.51
N LEU A 151 12.17 0.49 21.21
CA LEU A 151 11.13 0.86 22.17
C LEU A 151 10.50 -0.35 22.88
N LEU A 152 11.07 -1.55 22.74
CA LEU A 152 10.65 -2.72 23.52
C LEU A 152 10.86 -2.48 25.03
N PRO A 153 9.93 -2.94 25.91
CA PRO A 153 8.73 -3.76 25.65
C PRO A 153 7.43 -2.94 25.44
N SER A 154 7.50 -1.69 25.03
CA SER A 154 6.33 -0.83 24.86
C SER A 154 5.45 -1.28 23.68
N HIS A 155 4.13 -1.05 23.77
CA HIS A 155 3.19 -1.24 22.66
C HIS A 155 3.53 -0.39 21.43
N MET A 156 4.22 0.73 21.62
CA MET A 156 4.70 1.58 20.53
C MET A 156 5.68 0.87 19.58
N SER A 157 6.32 -0.21 20.01
CA SER A 157 7.26 -0.97 19.18
C SER A 157 6.61 -1.59 17.94
N TRP A 158 5.34 -1.98 18.02
CA TRP A 158 4.59 -2.55 16.89
C TRP A 158 3.60 -1.56 16.27
N GLN A 159 3.09 -0.59 17.03
CA GLN A 159 2.16 0.43 16.52
C GLN A 159 2.88 1.54 15.75
N GLY A 160 4.13 1.86 16.11
CA GLY A 160 4.91 2.91 15.50
C GLY A 160 5.03 2.82 13.97
N PRO A 161 5.39 1.68 13.39
CA PRO A 161 5.44 1.50 11.95
C PRO A 161 4.11 1.80 11.24
N PHE A 162 2.97 1.44 11.86
CA PHE A 162 1.64 1.76 11.32
C PHE A 162 1.32 3.25 11.38
N ILE A 163 1.77 3.96 12.43
CA ILE A 163 1.61 5.41 12.53
C ILE A 163 2.36 6.09 11.38
N VAL A 164 3.62 5.69 11.13
CA VAL A 164 4.39 6.19 9.99
C VAL A 164 3.68 5.89 8.66
N GLN A 165 3.11 4.69 8.53
CA GLN A 165 2.32 4.31 7.35
C GLN A 165 1.09 5.21 7.17
N ILE A 166 0.35 5.54 8.24
CA ILE A 166 -0.79 6.46 8.17
C ILE A 166 -0.35 7.83 7.69
N ILE A 167 0.74 8.37 8.21
CA ILE A 167 1.26 9.68 7.80
C ILE A 167 1.59 9.67 6.30
N LEU A 168 2.30 8.65 5.82
CA LEU A 168 2.66 8.53 4.41
C LEU A 168 1.45 8.33 3.51
N SER A 169 0.46 7.54 3.95
CA SER A 169 -0.77 7.33 3.20
C SER A 169 -1.63 8.60 3.14
N PHE A 170 -1.63 9.40 4.20
CA PHE A 170 -2.28 10.70 4.20
C PHE A 170 -1.64 11.67 3.21
N ILE A 171 -0.29 11.72 3.18
CA ILE A 171 0.46 12.53 2.22
C ILE A 171 0.12 12.08 0.78
N LEU A 172 0.14 10.78 0.52
CA LEU A 172 -0.22 10.22 -0.79
C LEU A 172 -1.64 10.62 -1.19
N LEU A 173 -2.59 10.50 -0.26
CA LEU A 173 -3.98 10.88 -0.49
C LEU A 173 -4.10 12.37 -0.79
N ALA A 174 -3.46 13.25 -0.02
CA ALA A 174 -3.44 14.68 -0.24
C ALA A 174 -2.84 15.04 -1.62
N MET A 175 -1.72 14.42 -1.98
CA MET A 175 -1.08 14.61 -3.29
C MET A 175 -1.97 14.14 -4.45
N SER A 176 -2.80 13.11 -4.25
CA SER A 176 -3.70 12.59 -5.29
C SER A 176 -4.76 13.61 -5.73
N PHE A 177 -5.06 14.61 -4.91
CA PHE A 177 -6.01 15.69 -5.28
C PHE A 177 -5.41 16.65 -6.31
N PHE A 178 -4.09 16.83 -6.31
CA PHE A 178 -3.38 17.70 -7.25
C PHE A 178 -3.06 16.99 -8.57
N LEU A 179 -3.23 15.67 -8.65
CA LEU A 179 -2.95 14.91 -9.86
C LEU A 179 -3.95 15.30 -10.97
N PRO A 180 -3.50 15.68 -12.20
CA PRO A 180 -4.37 15.85 -13.35
C PRO A 180 -4.90 14.50 -13.86
N GLU A 181 -6.00 14.49 -14.60
CA GLU A 181 -6.40 13.29 -15.33
C GLU A 181 -5.46 13.02 -16.51
N THR A 182 -5.39 11.76 -16.94
CA THR A 182 -4.52 11.42 -18.06
C THR A 182 -5.09 11.90 -19.39
N PRO A 183 -4.26 12.47 -20.30
CA PRO A 183 -4.71 12.99 -21.59
C PRO A 183 -5.43 11.93 -22.42
N ARG A 184 -4.96 10.68 -22.34
CA ARG A 184 -5.54 9.56 -23.09
C ARG A 184 -6.98 9.24 -22.64
N TRP A 185 -7.26 9.28 -21.35
CA TRP A 185 -8.59 9.04 -20.83
C TRP A 185 -9.54 10.19 -21.19
N LEU A 186 -9.07 11.45 -21.09
CA LEU A 186 -9.83 12.63 -21.49
C LEU A 186 -10.22 12.58 -22.98
N ALA A 187 -9.29 12.26 -23.85
CA ALA A 187 -9.54 12.12 -25.29
C ALA A 187 -10.57 11.01 -25.60
N LYS A 188 -10.47 9.86 -24.93
CA LYS A 188 -11.39 8.72 -25.10
C LYS A 188 -12.84 9.07 -24.69
N ASN A 189 -13.01 9.92 -23.69
CA ASN A 189 -14.33 10.33 -23.17
C ASN A 189 -14.87 11.62 -23.80
N GLY A 190 -14.26 12.14 -24.87
CA GLY A 190 -14.75 13.29 -25.62
C GLY A 190 -14.30 14.66 -25.09
N PHE A 191 -13.49 14.74 -24.04
CA PHE A 191 -12.95 15.97 -23.46
C PHE A 191 -11.66 16.41 -24.18
N MET A 192 -11.77 16.65 -25.52
CA MET A 192 -10.61 16.92 -26.37
C MET A 192 -9.87 18.20 -25.99
N GLN A 193 -10.59 19.27 -25.59
CA GLN A 193 -9.95 20.54 -25.21
C GLN A 193 -9.13 20.41 -23.93
N GLU A 194 -9.66 19.72 -22.89
CA GLU A 194 -8.95 19.46 -21.65
C GLU A 194 -7.74 18.54 -21.87
N SER A 195 -7.88 17.56 -22.78
CA SER A 195 -6.77 16.69 -23.18
C SER A 195 -5.63 17.48 -23.79
N LEU A 196 -5.91 18.43 -24.69
CA LEU A 196 -4.90 19.28 -25.32
C LEU A 196 -4.24 20.22 -24.32
N GLN A 197 -5.00 20.81 -23.38
CA GLN A 197 -4.46 21.63 -22.32
C GLN A 197 -3.51 20.80 -21.42
N THR A 198 -3.93 19.61 -20.98
CA THR A 198 -3.10 18.74 -20.15
C THR A 198 -1.80 18.36 -20.85
N VAL A 199 -1.83 18.13 -22.16
CA VAL A 199 -0.61 17.84 -22.95
C VAL A 199 0.27 19.09 -23.03
N ALA A 200 -0.31 20.28 -23.20
CA ALA A 200 0.44 21.55 -23.26
C ALA A 200 1.11 21.89 -21.91
N ASP A 201 0.44 21.58 -20.80
CA ASP A 201 0.98 21.80 -19.44
C ASP A 201 2.10 20.80 -19.07
N LEU A 202 2.17 19.65 -19.75
CA LEU A 202 3.17 18.60 -19.52
C LEU A 202 4.44 18.75 -20.40
N HIS A 203 4.41 19.58 -21.43
CA HIS A 203 5.51 19.84 -22.37
C HIS A 203 5.96 21.29 -22.33
#